data_36f61a768533b0114160fd821c44ef48
#
_entry.id   36f61a768533b0114160fd821c44ef48
#
_cell.length_a   1.000
_cell.length_b   1.000
_cell.length_c   1.000
_cell.angle_alpha   90.00
_cell.angle_beta   90.00
_cell.angle_gamma   90.00
#
_symmetry.space_group_name_H-M   'P 1'
#
loop_
_entity.id
_entity.type
_entity.pdbx_description
1 polymer ?
#
loop_
_entity_poly.entity_id
_entity_poly.type
_entity_poly.pdbx_seq_one_letter_code
_entity_poly.pdbx_strand_id
1 'polypeptide(L)'
;MKKSIFNISKLSLLLVLGSWFMASCTPDPVDESKLFLTEEQAESIIGQGTLLTLQEFKDTYMTEKGNYLSDTTLYRTRSMSVTGKDTSYLFAIDTIPTSSTPVYIRGRVTTDDYAGNFYKAMCIQQIVNGEQQAFRLSVDAGSVGGLYQIGQEIMIRVDGLAIGRYANQPQLCLPSYNNNIYANNAEQKIGWAPGRIPIAIFKARTHCIGKPDVSQLVYDEYEISDFTSVLNLQEARNWDAKLVRIKDVHYTGEYFESNGSVSKCSTGDPEEDGNANVFAPTTNNIGYPQSRVVADASGNKTAVSASEYAKFAHFYLPGADKNGVNNCPNYSGEIVGILGFYSD
;
A
#
# COMPACT_ATOMS: atom_id res chain seq x y z
N MET A 1 6.17 -68.98 32.29
CA MET A 1 5.90 -68.34 30.98
C MET A 1 4.42 -67.94 30.82
N LYS A 2 3.88 -67.03 31.65
CA LYS A 2 2.49 -66.56 31.53
C LYS A 2 2.29 -65.03 31.66
N LYS A 3 3.37 -64.23 31.60
CA LYS A 3 3.28 -62.76 31.71
C LYS A 3 3.45 -61.96 30.40
N SER A 4 3.79 -62.62 29.29
CA SER A 4 4.11 -61.93 28.03
C SER A 4 2.92 -61.70 27.09
N ILE A 5 1.87 -62.50 27.20
CA ILE A 5 0.74 -62.42 26.23
C ILE A 5 -0.26 -61.31 26.61
N PHE A 6 -0.32 -60.92 27.88
CA PHE A 6 -1.30 -59.92 28.36
C PHE A 6 -0.90 -58.47 28.05
N ASN A 7 0.38 -58.22 27.76
CA ASN A 7 0.87 -56.87 27.45
C ASN A 7 0.74 -56.50 25.98
N ILE A 8 0.74 -57.50 25.09
CA ILE A 8 0.63 -57.24 23.62
C ILE A 8 -0.80 -56.83 23.23
N SER A 9 -1.81 -57.43 23.85
CA SER A 9 -3.21 -57.12 23.56
C SER A 9 -3.62 -55.73 24.06
N LYS A 10 -3.06 -55.27 25.22
CA LYS A 10 -3.30 -53.93 25.74
C LYS A 10 -2.59 -52.82 24.91
N LEU A 11 -1.40 -53.14 24.40
CA LEU A 11 -0.67 -52.21 23.58
C LEU A 11 -1.32 -52.05 22.18
N SER A 12 -1.82 -53.16 21.60
CA SER A 12 -2.55 -53.14 20.34
C SER A 12 -3.91 -52.37 20.45
N LEU A 13 -4.59 -52.52 21.58
CA LEU A 13 -5.86 -51.80 21.81
C LEU A 13 -5.62 -50.29 22.02
N LEU A 14 -4.54 -49.88 22.66
CA LEU A 14 -4.14 -48.49 22.81
C LEU A 14 -3.71 -47.86 21.46
N LEU A 15 -3.02 -48.59 20.60
CA LEU A 15 -2.67 -48.12 19.28
C LEU A 15 -3.88 -47.98 18.34
N VAL A 16 -4.85 -48.88 18.41
CA VAL A 16 -6.09 -48.78 17.63
C VAL A 16 -6.98 -47.62 18.13
N LEU A 17 -7.08 -47.40 19.43
CA LEU A 17 -7.80 -46.27 19.99
C LEU A 17 -7.10 -44.94 19.70
N GLY A 18 -5.76 -44.90 19.74
CA GLY A 18 -4.97 -43.72 19.38
C GLY A 18 -5.11 -43.33 17.90
N SER A 19 -5.23 -44.29 16.98
CA SER A 19 -5.45 -44.02 15.56
C SER A 19 -6.84 -43.47 15.24
N TRP A 20 -7.84 -43.78 16.03
CA TRP A 20 -9.18 -43.22 15.88
C TRP A 20 -9.27 -41.75 16.34
N PHE A 21 -8.45 -41.33 17.32
CA PHE A 21 -8.39 -39.94 17.73
C PHE A 21 -7.56 -39.06 16.77
N MET A 22 -6.65 -39.65 15.99
CA MET A 22 -5.85 -38.92 15.00
C MET A 22 -6.59 -38.71 13.67
N ALA A 23 -7.65 -39.45 13.41
CA ALA A 23 -8.46 -39.31 12.19
C ALA A 23 -9.52 -38.18 12.26
N SER A 24 -9.63 -37.50 13.42
CA SER A 24 -10.72 -36.53 13.69
C SER A 24 -10.32 -35.06 13.46
N CYS A 25 -9.12 -34.77 12.99
CA CYS A 25 -8.64 -33.40 12.78
C CYS A 25 -8.12 -33.15 11.36
N THR A 26 -8.76 -33.73 10.35
CA THR A 26 -8.70 -33.09 9.02
C THR A 26 -9.67 -31.92 9.07
N PRO A 27 -9.19 -30.67 9.00
CA PRO A 27 -10.10 -29.54 8.86
C PRO A 27 -10.98 -29.82 7.65
N ASP A 28 -12.27 -29.60 7.79
CA ASP A 28 -13.18 -29.64 6.64
C ASP A 28 -12.56 -28.81 5.51
N PRO A 29 -12.58 -29.30 4.26
CA PRO A 29 -12.07 -28.51 3.15
C PRO A 29 -12.80 -27.18 3.14
N VAL A 30 -12.03 -26.09 3.07
CA VAL A 30 -12.61 -24.74 3.00
C VAL A 30 -13.51 -24.68 1.78
N ASP A 31 -14.78 -24.34 2.01
CA ASP A 31 -15.72 -24.10 0.94
C ASP A 31 -15.37 -22.77 0.26
N GLU A 32 -14.57 -22.84 -0.79
CA GLU A 32 -14.09 -21.69 -1.54
C GLU A 32 -15.23 -20.84 -2.13
N SER A 33 -16.40 -21.45 -2.39
CA SER A 33 -17.57 -20.71 -2.88
C SER A 33 -18.08 -19.66 -1.89
N LYS A 34 -17.71 -19.78 -0.61
CA LYS A 34 -18.03 -18.81 0.43
C LYS A 34 -17.00 -17.69 0.56
N LEU A 35 -15.83 -17.87 -0.05
CA LEU A 35 -14.74 -16.90 0.00
C LEU A 35 -14.75 -15.94 -1.17
N PHE A 36 -15.19 -16.43 -2.33
CA PHE A 36 -15.12 -15.68 -3.59
C PHE A 36 -16.49 -15.66 -4.27
N LEU A 37 -16.89 -14.51 -4.76
CA LEU A 37 -18.03 -14.41 -5.67
C LEU A 37 -17.63 -14.92 -7.05
N THR A 38 -18.59 -15.51 -7.76
CA THR A 38 -18.48 -15.66 -9.22
C THR A 38 -18.73 -14.32 -9.90
N GLU A 39 -18.38 -14.21 -11.18
CA GLU A 39 -18.65 -13.00 -11.96
C GLU A 39 -20.15 -12.68 -12.01
N GLU A 40 -21.01 -13.69 -12.22
CA GLU A 40 -22.46 -13.51 -12.27
C GLU A 40 -23.03 -13.02 -10.93
N GLN A 41 -22.46 -13.48 -9.80
CA GLN A 41 -22.86 -13.00 -8.48
C GLN A 41 -22.43 -11.53 -8.27
N ALA A 42 -21.23 -11.16 -8.71
CA ALA A 42 -20.75 -9.80 -8.65
C ALA A 42 -21.60 -8.87 -9.51
N GLU A 43 -21.90 -9.24 -10.74
CA GLU A 43 -22.78 -8.49 -11.64
C GLU A 43 -24.18 -8.33 -11.08
N SER A 44 -24.72 -9.36 -10.45
CA SER A 44 -26.05 -9.30 -9.78
C SER A 44 -26.07 -8.29 -8.63
N ILE A 45 -24.98 -8.18 -7.87
CA ILE A 45 -24.85 -7.17 -6.79
C ILE A 45 -24.74 -5.77 -7.40
N ILE A 46 -23.88 -5.61 -8.42
CA ILE A 46 -23.67 -4.33 -9.12
C ILE A 46 -24.97 -3.85 -9.78
N GLY A 47 -25.75 -4.75 -10.34
CA GLY A 47 -27.03 -4.43 -10.99
C GLY A 47 -28.06 -3.74 -10.07
N GLN A 48 -27.84 -3.78 -8.76
CA GLN A 48 -28.65 -3.06 -7.75
C GLN A 48 -28.08 -1.66 -7.41
N GLY A 49 -26.98 -1.26 -8.03
CA GLY A 49 -26.26 -0.03 -7.73
C GLY A 49 -25.66 0.64 -8.95
N THR A 50 -24.62 1.41 -8.73
CA THR A 50 -23.81 2.06 -9.76
C THR A 50 -22.37 1.61 -9.63
N LEU A 51 -21.79 1.04 -10.68
CA LEU A 51 -20.36 0.74 -10.78
C LEU A 51 -19.68 1.92 -11.47
N LEU A 52 -18.65 2.47 -10.84
CA LEU A 52 -17.79 3.50 -11.41
C LEU A 52 -16.40 2.90 -11.69
N THR A 53 -15.78 3.34 -12.77
CA THR A 53 -14.35 3.13 -12.94
C THR A 53 -13.57 3.91 -11.88
N LEU A 54 -12.31 3.56 -11.64
CA LEU A 54 -11.49 4.24 -10.64
C LEU A 54 -11.28 5.72 -10.99
N GLN A 55 -11.24 6.06 -12.29
CA GLN A 55 -11.14 7.44 -12.72
C GLN A 55 -12.47 8.19 -12.56
N GLU A 56 -13.58 7.63 -13.02
CA GLU A 56 -14.92 8.22 -12.81
C GLU A 56 -15.22 8.45 -11.33
N PHE A 57 -14.78 7.52 -10.47
CA PHE A 57 -14.92 7.65 -9.03
C PHE A 57 -14.16 8.86 -8.49
N LYS A 58 -12.89 9.05 -8.90
CA LYS A 58 -12.11 10.23 -8.54
C LYS A 58 -12.75 11.51 -9.09
N ASP A 59 -13.13 11.53 -10.35
CA ASP A 59 -13.69 12.70 -11.02
C ASP A 59 -15.05 13.10 -10.41
N THR A 60 -15.85 12.11 -9.96
CA THR A 60 -17.17 12.36 -9.38
C THR A 60 -17.08 12.90 -7.96
N TYR A 61 -16.18 12.37 -7.14
CA TYR A 61 -16.21 12.62 -5.70
C TYR A 61 -15.04 13.44 -5.17
N MET A 62 -13.92 13.52 -5.88
CA MET A 62 -12.76 14.27 -5.40
C MET A 62 -12.84 15.73 -5.86
N THR A 63 -13.02 16.63 -4.94
CA THR A 63 -12.99 18.08 -5.20
C THR A 63 -11.59 18.65 -4.96
N GLU A 64 -11.32 19.86 -5.42
CA GLU A 64 -10.01 20.48 -5.23
C GLU A 64 -9.67 20.72 -3.75
N LYS A 65 -10.66 21.11 -2.94
CA LYS A 65 -10.47 21.51 -1.54
C LYS A 65 -10.97 20.51 -0.50
N GLY A 66 -11.73 19.48 -0.91
CA GLY A 66 -12.44 18.59 -0.02
C GLY A 66 -13.73 19.20 0.53
N ASN A 67 -14.81 18.42 0.52
CA ASN A 67 -16.13 18.89 0.99
C ASN A 67 -16.28 18.81 2.52
N TYR A 68 -15.52 17.92 3.18
CA TYR A 68 -15.56 17.75 4.63
C TYR A 68 -14.89 18.91 5.38
N LEU A 69 -13.98 19.62 4.75
CA LEU A 69 -13.21 20.73 5.30
C LEU A 69 -13.85 22.10 5.03
N SER A 70 -15.01 22.16 4.38
CA SER A 70 -15.75 23.40 4.18
C SER A 70 -16.20 24.03 5.51
N ASP A 71 -16.32 23.23 6.58
CA ASP A 71 -16.53 23.73 7.93
C ASP A 71 -15.18 23.99 8.62
N THR A 72 -14.72 25.22 8.55
CA THR A 72 -13.45 25.67 9.14
C THR A 72 -13.40 25.49 10.67
N THR A 73 -14.51 25.26 11.33
CA THR A 73 -14.56 25.01 12.78
C THR A 73 -14.01 23.65 13.15
N LEU A 74 -14.01 22.71 12.23
CA LEU A 74 -13.54 21.33 12.43
C LEU A 74 -12.05 21.17 12.18
N TYR A 75 -11.40 22.17 11.62
CA TYR A 75 -10.02 22.11 11.18
C TYR A 75 -9.13 23.14 11.86
N ARG A 76 -8.09 22.68 12.58
CA ARG A 76 -7.10 23.55 13.21
C ARG A 76 -5.71 22.93 13.08
N THR A 77 -4.74 23.75 12.67
CA THR A 77 -3.33 23.41 12.77
C THR A 77 -2.58 24.54 13.46
N ARG A 78 -1.53 24.22 14.20
CA ARG A 78 -0.62 25.22 14.75
C ARG A 78 0.18 25.91 13.64
N SER A 79 0.54 25.19 12.60
CA SER A 79 1.30 25.74 11.48
C SER A 79 0.53 26.79 10.71
N MET A 80 -0.79 26.74 10.65
CA MET A 80 -1.58 27.78 9.99
C MET A 80 -1.43 29.15 10.63
N SER A 81 -1.26 29.22 11.96
CA SER A 81 -1.07 30.48 12.68
C SER A 81 0.35 31.02 12.61
N VAL A 82 1.33 30.17 12.34
CA VAL A 82 2.76 30.51 12.43
C VAL A 82 3.39 30.69 11.05
N THR A 83 3.01 29.91 10.04
CA THR A 83 3.72 29.87 8.75
C THR A 83 2.88 30.34 7.57
N GLY A 84 1.56 30.51 7.71
CA GLY A 84 0.66 30.84 6.59
C GLY A 84 0.59 29.75 5.51
N LYS A 85 1.15 28.55 5.76
CA LYS A 85 1.03 27.42 4.82
C LYS A 85 -0.42 27.00 4.71
N ASP A 86 -0.90 26.87 3.50
CA ASP A 86 -2.20 26.25 3.22
C ASP A 86 -2.08 24.73 3.46
N THR A 87 -2.56 24.29 4.61
CA THR A 87 -2.58 22.87 4.99
C THR A 87 -3.83 22.15 4.54
N SER A 88 -4.71 22.81 3.80
CA SER A 88 -5.98 22.23 3.31
C SER A 88 -5.76 20.98 2.47
N TYR A 89 -4.69 20.92 1.71
CA TYR A 89 -4.38 19.77 0.86
C TYR A 89 -4.04 18.49 1.63
N LEU A 90 -3.34 18.62 2.76
CA LEU A 90 -2.95 17.46 3.56
C LEU A 90 -4.16 16.80 4.25
N PHE A 91 -5.15 17.59 4.59
CA PHE A 91 -6.35 17.18 5.30
C PHE A 91 -7.62 17.22 4.44
N ALA A 92 -7.47 17.44 3.13
CA ALA A 92 -8.62 17.45 2.24
C ALA A 92 -9.30 16.08 2.24
N ILE A 93 -10.59 16.07 2.51
CA ILE A 93 -11.41 14.88 2.59
C ILE A 93 -12.73 15.18 1.87
N ASP A 94 -13.09 14.32 0.94
CA ASP A 94 -14.36 14.35 0.25
C ASP A 94 -15.19 13.16 0.71
N THR A 95 -16.28 13.42 1.45
CA THR A 95 -17.20 12.36 1.86
C THR A 95 -18.06 11.93 0.68
N ILE A 96 -18.24 10.64 0.55
CA ILE A 96 -19.13 10.05 -0.44
C ILE A 96 -20.51 9.91 0.21
N PRO A 97 -21.55 10.57 -0.29
CA PRO A 97 -22.86 10.51 0.32
C PRO A 97 -23.38 9.08 0.45
N THR A 98 -23.99 8.76 1.58
CA THR A 98 -24.75 7.52 1.71
C THR A 98 -25.96 7.58 0.78
N SER A 99 -26.14 6.56 -0.03
CA SER A 99 -27.20 6.47 -1.02
C SER A 99 -28.06 5.23 -0.83
N SER A 100 -29.35 5.34 -1.20
CA SER A 100 -30.22 4.18 -1.34
C SER A 100 -29.80 3.29 -2.53
N THR A 101 -29.12 3.88 -3.52
CA THR A 101 -28.49 3.16 -4.62
C THR A 101 -27.00 3.02 -4.29
N PRO A 102 -26.53 1.79 -3.98
CA PRO A 102 -25.13 1.59 -3.65
C PRO A 102 -24.19 2.04 -4.77
N VAL A 103 -23.02 2.58 -4.40
CA VAL A 103 -21.95 2.93 -5.34
C VAL A 103 -20.78 1.96 -5.14
N TYR A 104 -20.31 1.37 -6.23
CA TYR A 104 -19.23 0.41 -6.24
C TYR A 104 -18.06 0.89 -7.08
N ILE A 105 -16.87 0.51 -6.65
CA ILE A 105 -15.65 0.48 -7.47
C ILE A 105 -15.13 -0.95 -7.51
N ARG A 106 -14.37 -1.29 -8.55
CA ARG A 106 -13.80 -2.61 -8.74
C ARG A 106 -12.35 -2.49 -9.21
N GLY A 107 -11.48 -3.37 -8.73
CA GLY A 107 -10.10 -3.40 -9.16
C GLY A 107 -9.35 -4.61 -8.62
N ARG A 108 -8.17 -4.85 -9.19
CA ARG A 108 -7.28 -5.96 -8.84
C ARG A 108 -6.17 -5.44 -7.93
N VAL A 109 -5.93 -6.12 -6.82
CA VAL A 109 -4.91 -5.75 -5.83
C VAL A 109 -3.52 -5.85 -6.46
N THR A 110 -2.76 -4.76 -6.43
CA THR A 110 -1.41 -4.65 -6.99
C THR A 110 -0.32 -4.69 -5.93
N THR A 111 -0.63 -4.31 -4.71
CA THR A 111 0.31 -4.36 -3.58
C THR A 111 -0.42 -4.53 -2.27
N ASP A 112 0.29 -5.06 -1.28
CA ASP A 112 -0.19 -5.28 0.07
C ASP A 112 0.89 -4.91 1.11
N ASP A 113 0.60 -5.18 2.38
CA ASP A 113 1.51 -4.92 3.51
C ASP A 113 2.34 -6.15 3.95
N TYR A 114 2.27 -7.27 3.22
CA TYR A 114 2.92 -8.52 3.63
C TYR A 114 4.45 -8.41 3.68
N ALA A 115 5.03 -7.70 2.71
CA ALA A 115 6.48 -7.46 2.67
C ALA A 115 6.95 -6.38 3.67
N GLY A 116 6.03 -5.65 4.32
CA GLY A 116 6.32 -4.57 5.27
C GLY A 116 6.72 -3.25 4.62
N ASN A 117 6.70 -3.16 3.29
CA ASN A 117 7.01 -1.91 2.57
C ASN A 117 5.84 -0.93 2.59
N PHE A 118 4.61 -1.44 2.61
CA PHE A 118 3.40 -0.66 2.81
C PHE A 118 2.87 -0.89 4.22
N TYR A 119 2.33 0.14 4.84
CA TYR A 119 1.78 0.06 6.18
C TYR A 119 0.29 0.39 6.18
N LYS A 120 -0.54 -0.63 6.43
CA LYS A 120 -2.00 -0.49 6.51
C LYS A 120 -2.59 0.15 5.25
N ALA A 121 -2.02 -0.16 4.11
CA ALA A 121 -2.44 0.33 2.80
C ALA A 121 -2.23 -0.75 1.75
N MET A 122 -3.05 -0.71 0.72
CA MET A 122 -2.89 -1.46 -0.52
C MET A 122 -3.32 -0.61 -1.70
N CYS A 123 -2.90 -0.99 -2.90
CA CYS A 123 -3.33 -0.37 -4.14
C CYS A 123 -4.11 -1.37 -4.99
N ILE A 124 -5.03 -0.84 -5.77
CA ILE A 124 -5.79 -1.60 -6.77
C ILE A 124 -5.61 -0.96 -8.14
N GLN A 125 -5.67 -1.78 -9.18
CA GLN A 125 -5.71 -1.34 -10.56
C GLN A 125 -6.99 -1.82 -11.27
N GLN A 126 -7.41 -1.06 -12.26
CA GLN A 126 -8.42 -1.40 -13.23
C GLN A 126 -7.90 -1.05 -14.62
N ILE A 127 -8.15 -1.89 -15.62
CA ILE A 127 -7.77 -1.60 -17.00
C ILE A 127 -9.03 -1.18 -17.76
N VAL A 128 -9.02 0.05 -18.26
CA VAL A 128 -10.14 0.63 -19.01
C VAL A 128 -9.62 1.10 -20.36
N ASN A 129 -10.14 0.55 -21.44
CA ASN A 129 -9.71 0.86 -22.82
C ASN A 129 -8.19 0.67 -23.07
N GLY A 130 -7.57 -0.28 -22.35
CA GLY A 130 -6.14 -0.55 -22.44
C GLY A 130 -5.26 0.32 -21.52
N GLU A 131 -5.83 1.27 -20.79
CA GLU A 131 -5.12 2.15 -19.86
C GLU A 131 -5.29 1.69 -18.42
N GLN A 132 -4.22 1.73 -17.65
CA GLN A 132 -4.24 1.44 -16.22
C GLN A 132 -4.79 2.65 -15.46
N GLN A 133 -5.87 2.42 -14.72
CA GLN A 133 -6.33 3.30 -13.66
C GLN A 133 -5.97 2.65 -12.31
N ALA A 134 -5.60 3.47 -11.34
CA ALA A 134 -5.18 2.95 -10.04
C ALA A 134 -5.72 3.80 -8.88
N PHE A 135 -5.81 3.17 -7.71
CA PHE A 135 -6.28 3.85 -6.51
C PHE A 135 -5.71 3.21 -5.25
N ARG A 136 -5.43 4.04 -4.26
CA ARG A 136 -4.91 3.64 -2.95
C ARG A 136 -6.06 3.42 -1.96
N LEU A 137 -5.96 2.37 -1.16
CA LEU A 137 -6.90 2.03 -0.11
C LEU A 137 -6.19 2.08 1.24
N SER A 138 -6.71 2.85 2.19
CA SER A 138 -6.14 3.00 3.52
C SER A 138 -7.00 2.22 4.53
N VAL A 139 -6.47 1.09 5.03
CA VAL A 139 -7.22 0.12 5.84
C VAL A 139 -6.52 -0.14 7.16
N ASP A 140 -7.23 -0.02 8.27
CA ASP A 140 -6.69 -0.32 9.59
C ASP A 140 -6.79 -1.82 9.89
N ALA A 141 -5.79 -2.54 9.42
CA ALA A 141 -5.64 -3.97 9.64
C ALA A 141 -4.22 -4.30 10.09
N GLY A 142 -4.04 -5.38 10.82
CA GLY A 142 -2.72 -5.90 11.19
C GLY A 142 -1.98 -6.50 9.98
N SER A 143 -2.74 -7.07 9.04
CA SER A 143 -2.26 -7.52 7.74
C SER A 143 -3.40 -7.46 6.74
N VAL A 144 -3.30 -6.58 5.75
CA VAL A 144 -4.25 -6.48 4.65
C VAL A 144 -4.00 -7.61 3.64
N GLY A 145 -2.73 -7.91 3.37
CA GLY A 145 -2.30 -8.94 2.43
C GLY A 145 -2.73 -10.36 2.82
N GLY A 146 -2.96 -10.61 4.11
CA GLY A 146 -3.53 -11.89 4.58
C GLY A 146 -5.01 -12.07 4.22
N LEU A 147 -5.70 -10.98 3.87
CA LEU A 147 -7.12 -10.98 3.52
C LEU A 147 -7.35 -10.78 2.01
N TYR A 148 -6.54 -9.93 1.41
CA TYR A 148 -6.64 -9.52 0.01
C TYR A 148 -5.26 -9.64 -0.63
N GLN A 149 -4.99 -10.79 -1.24
CA GLN A 149 -3.68 -11.08 -1.82
C GLN A 149 -3.46 -10.29 -3.11
N ILE A 150 -2.20 -10.06 -3.47
CA ILE A 150 -1.83 -9.50 -4.78
C ILE A 150 -2.44 -10.38 -5.89
N GLY A 151 -3.04 -9.75 -6.89
CA GLY A 151 -3.77 -10.42 -7.95
C GLY A 151 -5.25 -10.69 -7.64
N GLN A 152 -5.70 -10.51 -6.38
CA GLN A 152 -7.11 -10.65 -6.03
C GLN A 152 -7.94 -9.51 -6.62
N GLU A 153 -8.99 -9.87 -7.33
CA GLU A 153 -9.97 -8.89 -7.76
C GLU A 153 -10.99 -8.63 -6.65
N ILE A 154 -11.21 -7.36 -6.34
CA ILE A 154 -12.13 -6.93 -5.29
C ILE A 154 -13.14 -5.92 -5.82
N MET A 155 -14.34 -5.98 -5.29
CA MET A 155 -15.41 -4.99 -5.47
C MET A 155 -15.71 -4.36 -4.13
N ILE A 156 -15.76 -3.04 -4.07
CA ILE A 156 -15.92 -2.27 -2.84
C ILE A 156 -17.14 -1.37 -2.96
N ARG A 157 -18.06 -1.46 -2.00
CA ARG A 157 -19.11 -0.48 -1.82
C ARG A 157 -18.55 0.77 -1.13
N VAL A 158 -18.57 1.91 -1.81
CA VAL A 158 -17.88 3.13 -1.39
C VAL A 158 -18.77 4.22 -0.80
N ASP A 159 -20.08 4.19 -1.03
CA ASP A 159 -21.01 5.16 -0.43
C ASP A 159 -20.91 5.15 1.10
N GLY A 160 -20.84 6.35 1.71
CA GLY A 160 -20.58 6.54 3.14
C GLY A 160 -19.11 6.38 3.57
N LEU A 161 -18.19 6.14 2.65
CA LEU A 161 -16.74 6.30 2.84
C LEU A 161 -16.29 7.70 2.38
N ALA A 162 -14.99 7.91 2.24
CA ALA A 162 -14.42 9.17 1.81
C ALA A 162 -13.20 9.00 0.91
N ILE A 163 -12.90 9.99 0.10
CA ILE A 163 -11.61 10.17 -0.56
C ILE A 163 -10.82 11.19 0.23
N GLY A 164 -9.70 10.78 0.80
CA GLY A 164 -8.77 11.67 1.48
C GLY A 164 -7.51 11.89 0.64
N ARG A 165 -6.79 12.98 0.93
CA ARG A 165 -5.52 13.30 0.27
C ARG A 165 -4.42 13.46 1.31
N TYR A 166 -3.78 12.35 1.66
CA TYR A 166 -2.62 12.37 2.54
C TYR A 166 -1.37 12.73 1.72
N ALA A 167 -0.68 13.80 2.09
CA ALA A 167 0.42 14.35 1.29
C ALA A 167 0.05 14.50 -0.20
N ASN A 168 -1.16 14.99 -0.45
CA ASN A 168 -1.80 15.11 -1.75
C ASN A 168 -2.10 13.82 -2.52
N GLN A 169 -1.72 12.66 -2.00
CA GLN A 169 -2.04 11.35 -2.61
C GLN A 169 -3.50 10.96 -2.33
N PRO A 170 -4.30 10.71 -3.36
CA PRO A 170 -5.69 10.26 -3.19
C PRO A 170 -5.75 8.86 -2.56
N GLN A 171 -6.62 8.68 -1.58
CA GLN A 171 -6.86 7.37 -0.98
C GLN A 171 -8.30 7.19 -0.52
N LEU A 172 -8.83 5.98 -0.63
CA LEU A 172 -10.08 5.61 0.03
C LEU A 172 -9.84 5.56 1.54
N CYS A 173 -10.68 6.24 2.30
CA CYS A 173 -10.47 6.43 3.74
C CYS A 173 -11.78 6.64 4.50
N LEU A 174 -11.66 6.87 5.79
CA LEU A 174 -12.70 7.51 6.61
C LEU A 174 -12.10 8.74 7.30
N PRO A 175 -12.87 9.80 7.53
CA PRO A 175 -12.43 10.93 8.32
C PRO A 175 -12.07 10.47 9.73
N SER A 176 -10.91 10.92 10.23
CA SER A 176 -10.44 10.66 11.59
C SER A 176 -10.03 11.96 12.26
N TYR A 177 -10.47 12.18 13.48
CA TYR A 177 -10.07 13.35 14.23
C TYR A 177 -8.68 13.14 14.85
N ASN A 178 -7.73 13.95 14.40
CA ASN A 178 -6.40 13.98 14.97
C ASN A 178 -6.35 15.05 16.08
N ASN A 179 -6.21 14.59 17.31
CA ASN A 179 -6.03 15.44 18.48
C ASN A 179 -4.63 15.32 19.09
N ASN A 180 -3.62 15.00 18.29
CA ASN A 180 -2.28 14.77 18.78
C ASN A 180 -1.68 16.04 19.42
N ILE A 181 -1.98 16.20 20.70
CA ILE A 181 -1.51 17.32 21.53
C ILE A 181 -0.10 17.10 22.08
N TYR A 182 0.52 15.93 21.83
CA TYR A 182 1.80 15.55 22.43
C TYR A 182 3.02 15.93 21.61
N ALA A 183 2.86 16.31 20.36
CA ALA A 183 3.99 16.76 19.57
C ALA A 183 4.37 18.19 19.98
N ASN A 184 5.56 18.38 20.52
CA ASN A 184 6.06 19.66 21.02
C ASN A 184 6.54 20.62 19.91
N ASN A 185 6.31 20.29 18.64
CA ASN A 185 6.73 21.09 17.52
C ASN A 185 5.58 21.97 16.98
N ALA A 186 5.93 23.05 16.33
CA ALA A 186 4.99 24.02 15.77
C ALA A 186 4.10 23.45 14.66
N GLU A 187 4.36 22.22 14.20
CA GLU A 187 3.68 21.56 13.08
C GLU A 187 2.55 20.63 13.51
N GLN A 188 2.13 20.68 14.78
CA GLN A 188 1.00 19.87 15.23
C GLN A 188 -0.27 20.22 14.49
N LYS A 189 -0.77 19.23 13.75
CA LYS A 189 -2.02 19.31 13.01
C LYS A 189 -3.13 18.72 13.87
N ILE A 190 -4.00 19.57 14.39
CA ILE A 190 -5.18 19.18 15.16
C ILE A 190 -6.40 19.40 14.27
N GLY A 191 -7.21 18.36 14.11
CA GLY A 191 -8.41 18.44 13.30
C GLY A 191 -8.72 17.15 12.56
N TRP A 192 -9.63 17.19 11.64
CA TRP A 192 -9.98 16.04 10.81
C TRP A 192 -8.92 15.77 9.76
N ALA A 193 -8.55 14.51 9.62
CA ALA A 193 -7.54 14.03 8.67
C ALA A 193 -8.07 12.79 7.93
N PRO A 194 -7.51 12.47 6.75
CA PRO A 194 -7.73 11.18 6.12
C PRO A 194 -7.27 10.05 7.05
N GLY A 195 -8.22 9.35 7.63
CA GLY A 195 -7.96 8.21 8.51
C GLY A 195 -7.99 6.88 7.75
N ARG A 196 -7.76 5.80 8.47
CA ARG A 196 -7.88 4.45 7.91
C ARG A 196 -9.31 3.93 8.06
N ILE A 197 -9.75 3.11 7.12
CA ILE A 197 -11.03 2.40 7.24
C ILE A 197 -10.83 1.24 8.22
N PRO A 198 -11.59 1.16 9.33
CA PRO A 198 -11.53 0.00 10.21
C PRO A 198 -11.80 -1.29 9.45
N ILE A 199 -11.00 -2.33 9.73
CA ILE A 199 -11.07 -3.60 8.98
C ILE A 199 -12.46 -4.22 8.96
N ALA A 200 -13.23 -4.11 10.05
CA ALA A 200 -14.60 -4.64 10.10
C ALA A 200 -15.52 -3.93 9.08
N ILE A 201 -15.38 -2.62 8.95
CA ILE A 201 -16.14 -1.82 7.97
C ILE A 201 -15.69 -2.18 6.55
N PHE A 202 -14.37 -2.27 6.33
CA PHE A 202 -13.82 -2.61 5.01
C PHE A 202 -14.29 -4.00 4.55
N LYS A 203 -14.20 -5.02 5.40
CA LYS A 203 -14.68 -6.37 5.11
C LYS A 203 -16.18 -6.45 4.82
N ALA A 204 -17.00 -5.70 5.56
CA ALA A 204 -18.45 -5.68 5.33
C ALA A 204 -18.85 -5.03 4.00
N ARG A 205 -17.93 -4.31 3.35
CA ARG A 205 -18.16 -3.55 2.10
C ARG A 205 -17.41 -4.11 0.90
N THR A 206 -16.54 -5.09 1.13
CA THR A 206 -15.63 -5.61 0.10
C THR A 206 -15.91 -7.08 -0.18
N HIS A 207 -16.05 -7.40 -1.45
CA HIS A 207 -16.18 -8.76 -1.94
C HIS A 207 -14.97 -9.13 -2.79
N CYS A 208 -14.43 -10.32 -2.59
CA CYS A 208 -13.45 -10.93 -3.49
C CYS A 208 -14.16 -11.60 -4.64
N ILE A 209 -13.72 -11.38 -5.87
CA ILE A 209 -14.27 -11.98 -7.10
C ILE A 209 -13.23 -12.95 -7.66
N GLY A 210 -13.59 -14.20 -7.82
CA GLY A 210 -12.67 -15.25 -8.26
C GLY A 210 -11.43 -15.39 -7.38
N LYS A 211 -10.54 -16.29 -7.72
CA LYS A 211 -9.26 -16.49 -7.03
C LYS A 211 -8.23 -15.42 -7.43
N PRO A 212 -7.25 -15.14 -6.56
CA PRO A 212 -6.14 -14.26 -6.93
C PRO A 212 -5.42 -14.77 -8.18
N ASP A 213 -5.16 -13.88 -9.13
CA ASP A 213 -4.44 -14.18 -10.36
C ASP A 213 -3.46 -13.04 -10.69
N VAL A 214 -2.19 -13.25 -10.39
CA VAL A 214 -1.12 -12.28 -10.64
C VAL A 214 -0.81 -12.12 -12.14
N SER A 215 -1.20 -13.08 -12.99
CA SER A 215 -0.99 -12.99 -14.43
C SER A 215 -1.86 -11.90 -15.10
N GLN A 216 -2.90 -11.46 -14.39
CA GLN A 216 -3.79 -10.39 -14.83
C GLN A 216 -3.30 -8.99 -14.46
N LEU A 217 -2.15 -8.88 -13.79
CA LEU A 217 -1.58 -7.57 -13.46
C LEU A 217 -0.93 -6.96 -14.69
N VAL A 218 -1.24 -5.69 -14.91
CA VAL A 218 -0.67 -4.89 -15.99
C VAL A 218 0.34 -3.91 -15.38
N TYR A 219 1.49 -3.79 -16.01
CA TYR A 219 2.55 -2.89 -15.62
C TYR A 219 2.67 -1.79 -16.68
N ASP A 220 2.47 -0.54 -16.27
CA ASP A 220 2.80 0.58 -17.15
C ASP A 220 4.33 0.69 -17.21
N GLU A 221 4.89 0.71 -18.42
CA GLU A 221 6.33 0.87 -18.62
C GLU A 221 6.64 2.35 -18.79
N TYR A 222 7.55 2.86 -17.96
CA TYR A 222 8.01 4.25 -17.99
C TYR A 222 9.52 4.32 -18.07
N GLU A 223 10.01 5.41 -18.64
CA GLU A 223 11.38 5.88 -18.50
C GLU A 223 11.47 6.91 -17.37
N ILE A 224 12.66 7.12 -16.81
CA ILE A 224 12.83 8.12 -15.74
C ILE A 224 12.47 9.52 -16.23
N SER A 225 12.74 9.82 -17.49
CA SER A 225 12.41 11.10 -18.13
C SER A 225 10.90 11.42 -18.11
N ASP A 226 10.04 10.41 -18.08
CA ASP A 226 8.59 10.61 -18.04
C ASP A 226 8.16 11.27 -16.73
N PHE A 227 8.83 10.92 -15.61
CA PHE A 227 8.50 11.47 -14.29
C PHE A 227 8.86 12.95 -14.15
N THR A 228 9.81 13.45 -14.93
CA THR A 228 10.19 14.87 -14.92
C THR A 228 9.21 15.73 -15.70
N SER A 229 8.34 15.13 -16.50
CA SER A 229 7.31 15.82 -17.28
C SER A 229 6.00 16.06 -16.52
N VAL A 230 5.82 15.44 -15.34
CA VAL A 230 4.64 15.67 -14.51
C VAL A 230 4.68 17.08 -13.94
N LEU A 231 3.94 17.98 -14.57
CA LEU A 231 4.05 19.42 -14.33
C LEU A 231 3.10 19.97 -13.28
N ASN A 232 2.09 19.20 -12.89
CA ASN A 232 1.07 19.69 -11.97
C ASN A 232 0.49 18.58 -11.08
N LEU A 233 -0.12 19.01 -9.99
CA LEU A 233 -0.68 18.12 -8.98
C LEU A 233 -1.80 17.21 -9.52
N GLN A 234 -2.58 17.67 -10.50
CA GLN A 234 -3.66 16.88 -11.08
C GLN A 234 -3.11 15.69 -11.88
N GLU A 235 -2.07 15.90 -12.68
CA GLU A 235 -1.36 14.82 -13.36
C GLU A 235 -0.76 13.82 -12.38
N ALA A 236 -0.06 14.30 -11.35
CA ALA A 236 0.53 13.44 -10.32
C ALA A 236 -0.55 12.56 -9.66
N ARG A 237 -1.74 13.10 -9.40
CA ARG A 237 -2.87 12.33 -8.84
C ARG A 237 -3.43 11.27 -9.79
N ASN A 238 -3.37 11.51 -11.09
CA ASN A 238 -3.78 10.52 -12.08
C ASN A 238 -2.79 9.36 -12.21
N TRP A 239 -1.51 9.63 -11.93
CA TRP A 239 -0.45 8.64 -11.97
C TRP A 239 -0.29 7.88 -10.64
N ASP A 240 -0.73 8.45 -9.52
CA ASP A 240 -0.59 7.83 -8.18
C ASP A 240 -1.21 6.44 -8.13
N ALA A 241 -0.56 5.57 -7.38
CA ALA A 241 -0.93 4.19 -7.13
C ALA A 241 -0.79 3.22 -8.33
N LYS A 242 -0.36 3.68 -9.50
CA LYS A 242 -0.12 2.79 -10.66
C LYS A 242 1.00 1.80 -10.39
N LEU A 243 0.80 0.58 -10.85
CA LEU A 243 1.84 -0.45 -10.87
C LEU A 243 2.72 -0.22 -12.11
N VAL A 244 4.00 0.08 -11.88
CA VAL A 244 4.91 0.51 -12.94
C VAL A 244 6.15 -0.36 -13.01
N ARG A 245 6.77 -0.37 -14.17
CA ARG A 245 8.06 -0.99 -14.46
C ARG A 245 8.97 0.02 -15.14
N ILE A 246 10.18 0.17 -14.59
CA ILE A 246 11.25 0.98 -15.17
C ILE A 246 12.40 0.05 -15.50
N LYS A 247 12.85 0.05 -16.75
CA LYS A 247 13.92 -0.84 -17.25
C LYS A 247 15.25 -0.10 -17.35
N ASP A 248 16.32 -0.86 -17.44
CA ASP A 248 17.67 -0.39 -17.71
C ASP A 248 18.17 0.70 -16.76
N VAL A 249 17.82 0.56 -15.48
CA VAL A 249 18.20 1.48 -14.42
C VAL A 249 19.16 0.82 -13.42
N HIS A 250 19.95 1.65 -12.75
CA HIS A 250 20.88 1.21 -11.70
C HIS A 250 20.80 2.13 -10.49
N TYR A 251 21.14 1.62 -9.32
CA TYR A 251 21.32 2.45 -8.13
C TYR A 251 22.61 3.27 -8.26
N THR A 252 22.54 4.53 -7.88
CA THR A 252 23.70 5.46 -7.98
C THR A 252 24.59 5.44 -6.72
N GLY A 253 24.10 4.83 -5.63
CA GLY A 253 24.71 4.95 -4.31
C GLY A 253 24.38 6.27 -3.61
N GLU A 254 23.52 7.07 -4.18
CA GLU A 254 22.99 8.29 -3.59
C GLU A 254 21.67 8.01 -2.85
N TYR A 255 21.34 8.87 -1.90
CA TYR A 255 20.06 8.86 -1.17
C TYR A 255 19.54 10.28 -0.99
N PHE A 256 18.24 10.42 -0.77
CA PHE A 256 17.64 11.70 -0.42
C PHE A 256 17.60 11.87 1.09
N GLU A 257 18.10 13.00 1.55
CA GLU A 257 17.96 13.43 2.94
C GLU A 257 16.57 14.01 3.21
N SER A 258 16.24 14.17 4.49
CA SER A 258 14.94 14.72 4.93
C SER A 258 14.66 16.14 4.43
N ASN A 259 15.71 16.90 4.10
CA ASN A 259 15.62 18.25 3.53
C ASN A 259 15.47 18.26 1.99
N GLY A 260 15.42 17.07 1.35
CA GLY A 260 15.34 16.92 -0.10
C GLY A 260 16.69 17.04 -0.83
N SER A 261 17.82 17.24 -0.12
CA SER A 261 19.14 17.20 -0.74
C SER A 261 19.56 15.77 -1.06
N VAL A 262 20.46 15.62 -2.03
CA VAL A 262 21.04 14.34 -2.41
C VAL A 262 22.42 14.21 -1.81
N SER A 263 22.63 13.16 -1.04
CA SER A 263 23.93 12.83 -0.43
C SER A 263 24.47 11.51 -1.01
N LYS A 264 25.79 11.36 -0.96
CA LYS A 264 26.47 10.11 -1.34
C LYS A 264 26.93 9.38 -0.11
N CYS A 265 26.88 8.07 -0.18
CA CYS A 265 27.60 7.23 0.76
C CYS A 265 29.11 7.44 0.55
N SER A 266 29.80 7.96 1.56
CA SER A 266 31.20 8.32 1.45
C SER A 266 32.14 7.23 1.91
N THR A 267 31.76 6.49 2.93
CA THR A 267 32.67 5.53 3.61
C THR A 267 32.22 4.08 3.47
N GLY A 268 30.97 3.82 3.17
CA GLY A 268 30.40 2.48 3.26
C GLY A 268 30.19 2.00 4.70
N ASP A 269 30.45 2.87 5.69
CA ASP A 269 30.12 2.59 7.08
C ASP A 269 28.64 2.80 7.31
N PRO A 270 27.90 1.74 7.66
CA PRO A 270 26.46 1.84 7.87
C PRO A 270 26.05 2.81 8.97
N GLU A 271 26.90 3.06 9.95
CA GLU A 271 26.60 3.95 11.07
C GLU A 271 26.85 5.41 10.70
N GLU A 272 27.86 5.68 9.88
CA GLU A 272 28.24 7.04 9.48
C GLU A 272 27.39 7.56 8.30
N ASP A 273 27.08 6.71 7.32
CA ASP A 273 26.45 7.14 6.07
C ASP A 273 24.94 6.78 5.98
N GLY A 274 24.30 6.48 7.11
CA GLY A 274 22.90 6.12 7.11
C GLY A 274 22.59 4.84 6.34
N ASN A 275 23.56 3.93 6.20
CA ASN A 275 23.41 2.66 5.48
C ASN A 275 22.95 2.81 4.03
N ALA A 276 23.52 3.74 3.28
CA ALA A 276 23.15 3.97 1.88
C ALA A 276 23.40 2.77 0.95
N ASN A 277 24.10 1.74 1.43
CA ASN A 277 24.37 0.48 0.72
C ASN A 277 23.23 -0.56 0.81
N VAL A 278 22.20 -0.31 1.62
CA VAL A 278 20.99 -1.16 1.74
C VAL A 278 19.74 -0.41 1.32
N PHE A 279 18.64 -1.12 1.09
CA PHE A 279 17.38 -0.50 0.67
C PHE A 279 16.83 0.50 1.69
N ALA A 280 16.84 0.15 2.97
CA ALA A 280 16.47 1.07 4.04
C ALA A 280 17.21 0.70 5.34
N PRO A 281 17.87 1.65 6.01
CA PRO A 281 18.55 1.39 7.27
C PRO A 281 17.56 1.31 8.44
N THR A 282 17.92 0.51 9.46
CA THR A 282 17.14 0.42 10.72
C THR A 282 17.48 1.46 11.76
N THR A 283 18.48 2.27 11.50
CA THR A 283 19.08 3.13 12.52
C THR A 283 18.13 4.16 13.11
N ASN A 284 17.05 4.48 12.43
CA ASN A 284 16.18 5.57 12.85
C ASN A 284 14.93 5.14 13.58
N ASN A 285 14.43 3.91 13.33
CA ASN A 285 13.23 3.37 13.97
C ASN A 285 12.03 4.36 13.94
N ILE A 286 12.01 5.21 12.92
CA ILE A 286 11.06 6.34 12.78
C ILE A 286 9.91 6.01 11.84
N GLY A 287 9.98 4.88 11.11
CA GLY A 287 8.92 4.42 10.20
C GLY A 287 8.79 5.25 8.92
N TYR A 288 9.72 6.15 8.63
CA TYR A 288 9.70 6.90 7.39
C TYR A 288 10.39 6.12 6.26
N PRO A 289 9.83 6.17 5.03
CA PRO A 289 10.51 5.59 3.88
C PRO A 289 11.88 6.22 3.67
N GLN A 290 12.84 5.39 3.32
CA GLN A 290 14.15 5.84 2.87
C GLN A 290 14.17 5.83 1.34
N SER A 291 14.65 6.90 0.74
CA SER A 291 14.67 7.05 -0.72
C SER A 291 16.08 6.88 -1.25
N ARG A 292 16.26 5.91 -2.13
CA ARG A 292 17.49 5.66 -2.88
C ARG A 292 17.37 6.24 -4.27
N VAL A 293 18.45 6.78 -4.80
CA VAL A 293 18.49 7.34 -6.14
C VAL A 293 18.82 6.25 -7.15
N VAL A 294 18.04 6.17 -8.19
CA VAL A 294 18.31 5.36 -9.38
C VAL A 294 18.52 6.26 -10.60
N ALA A 295 19.32 5.82 -11.54
CA ALA A 295 19.58 6.52 -12.79
C ALA A 295 19.45 5.58 -13.98
N ASP A 296 19.08 6.15 -15.14
CA ASP A 296 19.17 5.51 -16.45
C ASP A 296 20.54 5.76 -17.12
N ALA A 297 20.75 5.18 -18.29
CA ALA A 297 21.99 5.36 -19.05
C ALA A 297 22.20 6.80 -19.54
N SER A 298 21.16 7.61 -19.60
CA SER A 298 21.21 9.03 -19.99
C SER A 298 21.52 9.95 -18.81
N GLY A 299 21.57 9.40 -17.59
CA GLY A 299 21.82 10.14 -16.35
C GLY A 299 20.59 10.81 -15.75
N ASN A 300 19.38 10.54 -16.28
CA ASN A 300 18.16 10.96 -15.60
C ASN A 300 18.02 10.19 -14.28
N LYS A 301 17.52 10.86 -13.25
CA LYS A 301 17.44 10.32 -11.88
C LYS A 301 16.03 10.37 -11.34
N THR A 302 15.67 9.35 -10.55
CA THR A 302 14.44 9.34 -9.76
C THR A 302 14.68 8.65 -8.41
N ALA A 303 13.68 8.70 -7.54
CA ALA A 303 13.73 8.11 -6.21
C ALA A 303 12.99 6.79 -6.14
N VAL A 304 13.57 5.80 -5.48
CA VAL A 304 12.92 4.56 -5.07
C VAL A 304 12.89 4.52 -3.55
N SER A 305 11.69 4.54 -2.99
CA SER A 305 11.50 4.56 -1.53
C SER A 305 11.18 3.17 -0.99
N ALA A 306 11.84 2.81 0.10
CA ALA A 306 11.58 1.58 0.84
C ALA A 306 11.41 1.89 2.34
N SER A 307 10.51 1.13 2.98
CA SER A 307 10.30 1.21 4.43
C SER A 307 11.40 0.44 5.16
N GLU A 308 11.85 0.94 6.31
CA GLU A 308 12.75 0.22 7.22
C GLU A 308 12.14 -1.10 7.75
N TYR A 309 10.81 -1.22 7.73
CA TYR A 309 10.10 -2.45 8.13
C TYR A 309 9.95 -3.47 7.00
N ALA A 310 10.40 -3.12 5.79
CA ALA A 310 10.36 -4.06 4.68
C ALA A 310 11.27 -5.26 4.94
N LYS A 311 10.82 -6.46 4.61
CA LYS A 311 11.60 -7.70 4.76
C LYS A 311 12.94 -7.66 4.02
N PHE A 312 13.05 -6.84 2.99
CA PHE A 312 14.25 -6.63 2.19
C PHE A 312 15.06 -5.37 2.59
N ALA A 313 14.62 -4.63 3.60
CA ALA A 313 15.23 -3.36 3.98
C ALA A 313 16.76 -3.43 4.17
N HIS A 314 17.24 -4.55 4.74
CA HIS A 314 18.66 -4.77 5.02
C HIS A 314 19.43 -5.46 3.89
N PHE A 315 18.79 -5.78 2.78
CA PHE A 315 19.49 -6.34 1.64
C PHE A 315 20.35 -5.26 1.00
N TYR A 316 21.53 -5.61 0.58
CA TYR A 316 22.37 -4.71 -0.19
C TYR A 316 21.67 -4.30 -1.49
N LEU A 317 21.84 -3.06 -1.88
CA LEU A 317 21.47 -2.62 -3.21
C LEU A 317 22.24 -3.44 -4.26
N PRO A 318 21.68 -3.70 -5.43
CA PRO A 318 22.41 -4.33 -6.52
C PRO A 318 23.75 -3.63 -6.77
N GLY A 319 24.82 -4.39 -6.67
CA GLY A 319 26.20 -3.88 -6.79
C GLY A 319 26.79 -3.27 -5.53
N ALA A 320 26.02 -3.14 -4.45
CA ALA A 320 26.55 -2.73 -3.16
C ALA A 320 27.00 -3.94 -2.31
N ASP A 321 27.92 -3.69 -1.38
CA ASP A 321 28.35 -4.65 -0.37
C ASP A 321 28.69 -3.94 0.95
N LYS A 322 29.30 -4.65 1.89
CA LYS A 322 29.77 -4.09 3.16
C LYS A 322 30.85 -2.99 3.02
N ASN A 323 31.48 -2.87 1.84
CA ASN A 323 32.52 -1.88 1.57
C ASN A 323 31.99 -0.65 0.83
N GLY A 324 30.69 -0.61 0.51
CA GLY A 324 30.02 0.56 -0.06
C GLY A 324 29.23 0.28 -1.33
N VAL A 325 28.99 1.35 -2.08
CA VAL A 325 28.08 1.43 -3.23
C VAL A 325 28.77 1.67 -4.58
N ASN A 326 30.11 1.69 -4.59
CA ASN A 326 30.88 2.10 -5.78
C ASN A 326 30.62 1.24 -7.03
N ASN A 327 30.14 0.01 -6.84
CA ASN A 327 29.88 -0.89 -7.94
C ASN A 327 28.40 -0.88 -8.39
N CYS A 328 27.50 -0.14 -7.70
CA CYS A 328 26.10 -0.05 -8.07
C CYS A 328 25.86 0.36 -9.53
N PRO A 329 26.63 1.34 -10.11
CA PRO A 329 26.43 1.75 -11.50
C PRO A 329 26.69 0.63 -12.53
N ASN A 330 27.35 -0.45 -12.15
CA ASN A 330 27.63 -1.58 -13.03
C ASN A 330 26.53 -2.65 -13.05
N TYR A 331 25.47 -2.45 -12.25
CA TYR A 331 24.35 -3.39 -12.10
C TYR A 331 23.05 -2.77 -12.59
N SER A 332 22.85 -2.79 -13.91
CA SER A 332 21.58 -2.39 -14.49
C SER A 332 20.54 -3.50 -14.41
N GLY A 333 19.28 -3.11 -14.23
CA GLY A 333 18.16 -4.03 -14.11
C GLY A 333 16.81 -3.33 -14.28
N GLU A 334 15.76 -4.00 -13.85
CA GLU A 334 14.43 -3.41 -13.81
C GLU A 334 13.95 -3.17 -12.38
N ILE A 335 13.13 -2.14 -12.21
CA ILE A 335 12.42 -1.87 -10.96
C ILE A 335 10.93 -1.97 -11.21
N VAL A 336 10.26 -2.77 -10.40
CA VAL A 336 8.80 -2.85 -10.34
C VAL A 336 8.35 -2.26 -9.01
N GLY A 337 7.40 -1.34 -9.08
CA GLY A 337 6.92 -0.65 -7.90
C GLY A 337 5.56 0.04 -8.10
N ILE A 338 5.15 0.73 -7.06
CA ILE A 338 3.96 1.59 -7.10
C ILE A 338 4.42 3.02 -7.29
N LEU A 339 3.92 3.65 -8.32
CA LEU A 339 4.17 5.06 -8.55
C LEU A 339 3.48 5.89 -7.47
N GLY A 340 4.20 6.82 -6.91
CA GLY A 340 3.68 7.73 -5.90
C GLY A 340 4.42 9.06 -5.96
N PHE A 341 3.83 10.04 -5.34
CA PHE A 341 4.45 11.34 -5.14
C PHE A 341 4.21 11.79 -3.70
N TYR A 342 5.01 12.71 -3.25
CA TYR A 342 4.83 13.35 -1.95
C TYR A 342 4.90 14.86 -2.15
N SER A 343 3.87 15.55 -1.72
CA SER A 343 3.81 17.01 -1.77
C SER A 343 3.23 17.53 -0.46
N ASP A 344 3.98 18.40 0.20
CA ASP A 344 3.55 19.12 1.40
C ASP A 344 2.67 20.33 1.08
#